data_941ba35a3990857fff62f30ed3a557f2
#
_entry.id   941ba35a3990857fff62f30ed3a557f2
#
_cell.length_a   1.000
_cell.length_b   1.000
_cell.length_c   1.000
_cell.angle_alpha   90.00
_cell.angle_beta   90.00
_cell.angle_gamma   90.00
#
_symmetry.space_group_name_H-M   'P 1'
#
loop_
_entity.id
_entity.type
_entity.pdbx_description
1 polymer ?
#
loop_
_entity_poly.entity_id
_entity_poly.type
_entity_poly.pdbx_seq_one_letter_code
_entity_poly.pdbx_strand_id
1 'polypeptide(L)'
;MKEYYNIPAQAVVEVTTSWGRTRLGEIGRDLKEGTVLDGYYYPVSKAFNFVWKGEGTMLWIGHNGRIVSLGEGQRHKYMMLNRMLSDCEYFLRNPYVRHLYFQSIARHCKEMRQYWLSLNIKPEWLSYKQIGRLEHKMNRMKTKLDRQLKKYRRQ
;
A
#
# COMPACT_ATOMS: atom_id res chain seq x y z
N MET A 1 29.56 13.26 5.01
CA MET A 1 28.31 12.81 5.70
C MET A 1 27.13 12.57 4.79
N LYS A 2 27.13 13.08 3.56
CA LYS A 2 26.07 12.81 2.58
C LYS A 2 26.15 11.41 1.93
N GLU A 3 27.23 10.71 2.11
CA GLU A 3 27.50 9.42 1.45
C GLU A 3 26.67 8.24 2.01
N TYR A 4 26.13 8.40 3.22
CA TYR A 4 25.35 7.35 3.88
C TYR A 4 23.85 7.64 3.94
N TYR A 5 23.42 8.68 3.26
CA TYR A 5 22.02 9.04 3.27
C TYR A 5 21.24 8.05 2.38
N ASN A 6 20.32 7.33 2.99
CA ASN A 6 19.40 6.44 2.29
C ASN A 6 17.96 6.89 2.51
N ILE A 7 17.13 6.58 1.54
CA ILE A 7 15.71 6.91 1.57
C ILE A 7 14.93 5.61 1.39
N PRO A 8 13.98 5.28 2.28
CA PRO A 8 13.05 4.19 2.00
C PRO A 8 12.37 4.44 0.66
N ALA A 9 12.26 3.41 -0.17
CA ALA A 9 11.77 3.58 -1.54
C ALA A 9 11.17 2.29 -2.08
N GLN A 10 10.41 2.42 -3.15
CA GLN A 10 10.00 1.31 -3.99
C GLN A 10 10.64 1.47 -5.36
N ALA A 11 11.12 0.37 -5.89
CA ALA A 11 11.69 0.30 -7.22
C ALA A 11 11.02 -0.80 -8.04
N VAL A 12 10.97 -0.60 -9.33
CA VAL A 12 10.55 -1.64 -10.29
C VAL A 12 11.77 -2.12 -11.05
N VAL A 13 11.86 -3.42 -11.25
CA VAL A 13 12.91 -4.04 -12.07
C VAL A 13 12.67 -3.66 -13.52
N GLU A 14 13.66 -2.99 -14.13
CA GLU A 14 13.60 -2.51 -15.51
C GLU A 14 15.02 -2.54 -16.07
N VAL A 15 15.23 -3.26 -17.17
CA VAL A 15 16.54 -3.38 -17.79
C VAL A 15 16.67 -2.40 -18.94
N THR A 16 17.47 -1.36 -18.77
CA THR A 16 17.66 -0.30 -19.77
C THR A 16 18.97 -0.38 -20.52
N THR A 17 19.95 -1.13 -20.01
CA THR A 17 21.27 -1.28 -20.61
C THR A 17 21.73 -2.74 -20.62
N SER A 18 22.68 -3.07 -21.49
CA SER A 18 23.28 -4.40 -21.51
C SER A 18 24.04 -4.71 -20.22
N TRP A 19 24.67 -3.71 -19.62
CA TRP A 19 25.32 -3.84 -18.32
C TRP A 19 24.28 -4.14 -17.21
N GLY A 20 23.15 -3.45 -17.24
CA GLY A 20 22.06 -3.70 -16.30
C GLY A 20 21.52 -5.11 -16.40
N ARG A 21 21.43 -5.66 -17.62
CA ARG A 21 21.02 -7.05 -17.86
C ARG A 21 22.01 -8.05 -17.26
N THR A 22 23.31 -7.81 -17.47
CA THR A 22 24.37 -8.66 -16.92
C THR A 22 24.34 -8.65 -15.40
N ARG A 23 24.23 -7.46 -14.80
CA ARG A 23 24.14 -7.32 -13.34
C ARG A 23 22.89 -7.97 -12.76
N LEU A 24 21.77 -7.83 -13.43
CA LEU A 24 20.52 -8.47 -13.00
C LEU A 24 20.66 -10.01 -12.99
N GLY A 25 21.34 -10.56 -14.00
CA GLY A 25 21.63 -11.99 -14.06
C GLY A 25 22.53 -12.49 -12.93
N GLU A 26 23.46 -11.64 -12.43
CA GLU A 26 24.32 -11.95 -11.29
C GLU A 26 23.57 -11.87 -9.95
N ILE A 27 22.67 -10.89 -9.81
CA ILE A 27 22.01 -10.56 -8.56
C ILE A 27 20.84 -11.50 -8.26
N GLY A 28 20.06 -11.88 -9.25
CA GLY A 28 18.91 -12.73 -9.03
C GLY A 28 18.34 -13.30 -10.32
N ARG A 29 18.56 -14.58 -10.56
CA ARG A 29 18.05 -15.28 -11.74
C ARG A 29 16.53 -15.27 -11.84
N ASP A 30 15.85 -15.13 -10.71
CA ASP A 30 14.39 -15.17 -10.62
C ASP A 30 13.74 -13.78 -10.60
N LEU A 31 14.56 -12.72 -10.65
CA LEU A 31 14.07 -11.35 -10.61
C LEU A 31 13.63 -10.92 -12.01
N LYS A 32 12.32 -10.80 -12.22
CA LYS A 32 11.74 -10.48 -13.53
C LYS A 32 11.47 -8.98 -13.67
N GLU A 33 11.57 -8.48 -14.90
CA GLU A 33 11.13 -7.12 -15.23
C GLU A 33 9.68 -6.90 -14.77
N GLY A 34 9.40 -5.71 -14.24
CA GLY A 34 8.10 -5.35 -13.71
C GLY A 34 7.89 -5.73 -12.24
N THR A 35 8.80 -6.49 -11.62
CA THR A 35 8.74 -6.79 -10.19
C THR A 35 8.93 -5.52 -9.39
N VAL A 36 8.03 -5.26 -8.43
CA VAL A 36 8.12 -4.11 -7.52
C VAL A 36 8.76 -4.56 -6.22
N LEU A 37 9.78 -3.83 -5.80
CA LEU A 37 10.60 -4.14 -4.64
C LEU A 37 10.53 -3.01 -3.62
N ASP A 38 10.45 -3.37 -2.35
CA ASP A 38 10.61 -2.44 -1.22
C ASP A 38 12.04 -2.47 -0.73
N GLY A 39 12.62 -1.31 -0.47
CA GLY A 39 13.98 -1.22 0.01
C GLY A 39 14.42 0.20 0.31
N TYR A 40 15.72 0.44 0.15
CA TYR A 40 16.34 1.72 0.45
C TYR A 40 17.14 2.21 -0.75
N TYR A 41 16.88 3.45 -1.13
CA TYR A 41 17.58 4.11 -2.23
C TYR A 41 18.69 5.01 -1.69
N TYR A 42 19.88 4.90 -2.30
CA TYR A 42 21.05 5.72 -2.02
C TYR A 42 21.26 6.68 -3.19
N PRO A 43 20.84 7.95 -3.08
CA PRO A 43 20.87 8.89 -4.23
C PRO A 43 22.26 9.15 -4.80
N VAL A 44 23.28 9.14 -3.96
CA VAL A 44 24.67 9.43 -4.41
C VAL A 44 25.21 8.32 -5.30
N SER A 45 25.08 7.06 -4.89
CA SER A 45 25.55 5.89 -5.66
C SER A 45 24.54 5.39 -6.68
N LYS A 46 23.30 5.84 -6.60
CA LYS A 46 22.15 5.34 -7.38
C LYS A 46 21.89 3.85 -7.17
N ALA A 47 22.26 3.34 -6.00
CA ALA A 47 21.99 1.97 -5.59
C ALA A 47 20.67 1.86 -4.86
N PHE A 48 19.93 0.80 -5.14
CA PHE A 48 18.71 0.45 -4.41
C PHE A 48 18.91 -0.90 -3.75
N ASN A 49 18.96 -0.92 -2.42
CA ASN A 49 19.20 -2.11 -1.62
C ASN A 49 17.87 -2.71 -1.16
N PHE A 50 17.73 -4.02 -1.31
CA PHE A 50 16.53 -4.76 -0.92
C PHE A 50 16.90 -6.18 -0.45
N VAL A 51 15.97 -6.87 0.16
CA VAL A 51 16.14 -8.27 0.57
C VAL A 51 15.33 -9.14 -0.41
N TRP A 52 16.00 -10.09 -1.01
CA TRP A 52 15.41 -11.05 -1.93
C TRP A 52 15.73 -12.47 -1.48
N LYS A 53 14.70 -13.27 -1.19
CA LYS A 53 14.85 -14.65 -0.69
C LYS A 53 15.79 -14.77 0.51
N GLY A 54 15.71 -13.79 1.44
CA GLY A 54 16.51 -13.76 2.64
C GLY A 54 17.92 -13.18 2.50
N GLU A 55 18.31 -12.78 1.29
CA GLU A 55 19.64 -12.22 1.02
C GLU A 55 19.55 -10.73 0.66
N GLY A 56 20.52 -9.94 1.17
CA GLY A 56 20.69 -8.56 0.79
C GLY A 56 21.19 -8.46 -0.64
N THR A 57 20.47 -7.69 -1.45
CA THR A 57 20.69 -7.56 -2.88
C THR A 57 20.57 -6.10 -3.29
N MET A 58 21.07 -5.76 -4.47
CA MET A 58 21.11 -4.39 -4.92
C MET A 58 20.75 -4.27 -6.41
N LEU A 59 19.93 -3.25 -6.74
CA LEU A 59 19.71 -2.80 -8.11
C LEU A 59 20.46 -1.49 -8.35
N TRP A 60 20.86 -1.27 -9.58
CA TRP A 60 21.43 -0.01 -10.04
C TRP A 60 20.36 0.79 -10.79
N ILE A 61 19.93 1.88 -10.19
CA ILE A 61 18.88 2.71 -10.75
C ILE A 61 19.38 3.39 -12.03
N GLY A 62 18.59 3.28 -13.09
CA GLY A 62 18.98 3.72 -14.45
C GLY A 62 19.59 2.63 -15.31
N HIS A 63 19.94 1.48 -14.74
CA HIS A 63 20.51 0.33 -15.47
C HIS A 63 19.61 -0.91 -15.40
N ASN A 64 19.25 -1.35 -14.20
CA ASN A 64 18.40 -2.53 -14.01
C ASN A 64 17.20 -2.28 -13.08
N GLY A 65 16.88 -1.03 -12.84
CA GLY A 65 15.73 -0.65 -12.05
C GLY A 65 15.40 0.83 -12.16
N ARG A 66 14.21 1.17 -11.76
CA ARG A 66 13.67 2.53 -11.74
C ARG A 66 12.96 2.76 -10.41
N ILE A 67 13.17 3.92 -9.79
CA ILE A 67 12.42 4.30 -8.59
C ILE A 67 10.98 4.64 -8.98
N VAL A 68 10.01 4.04 -8.31
CA VAL A 68 8.57 4.33 -8.49
C VAL A 68 8.03 5.19 -7.38
N SER A 69 8.60 5.13 -6.17
CA SER A 69 8.25 6.05 -5.09
C SER A 69 9.41 6.23 -4.13
N LEU A 70 9.52 7.41 -3.54
CA LEU A 70 10.49 7.76 -2.50
C LEU A 70 9.77 7.98 -1.18
N GLY A 71 10.41 7.57 -0.08
CA GLY A 71 9.93 7.72 1.27
C GLY A 71 9.10 6.53 1.76
N GLU A 72 8.88 6.47 3.06
CA GLU A 72 8.07 5.42 3.70
C GLU A 72 6.59 5.49 3.32
N GLY A 73 6.17 6.60 2.76
CA GLY A 73 4.77 6.91 2.51
C GLY A 73 4.01 5.84 1.73
N GLN A 74 4.63 5.19 0.74
CA GLN A 74 3.94 4.19 -0.06
C GLN A 74 3.68 2.91 0.74
N ARG A 75 4.69 2.39 1.42
CA ARG A 75 4.52 1.21 2.27
C ARG A 75 3.53 1.47 3.38
N HIS A 76 3.66 2.60 4.05
CA HIS A 76 2.72 3.04 5.08
C HIS A 76 1.29 3.14 4.54
N LYS A 77 1.13 3.72 3.36
CA LYS A 77 -0.19 3.85 2.70
C LYS A 77 -0.83 2.49 2.42
N TYR A 78 -0.07 1.52 1.91
CA TYR A 78 -0.57 0.15 1.70
C TYR A 78 -0.98 -0.50 3.01
N MET A 79 -0.16 -0.37 4.04
CA MET A 79 -0.46 -0.93 5.37
C MET A 79 -1.71 -0.29 5.96
N MET A 80 -1.82 1.03 5.90
CA MET A 80 -2.99 1.75 6.39
C MET A 80 -4.25 1.38 5.62
N LEU A 81 -4.16 1.32 4.31
CA LEU A 81 -5.29 0.97 3.45
C LEU A 81 -5.79 -0.46 3.74
N ASN A 82 -4.86 -1.41 3.91
CA ASN A 82 -5.20 -2.79 4.28
C ASN A 82 -5.87 -2.87 5.67
N ARG A 83 -5.35 -2.14 6.63
CA ARG A 83 -5.95 -2.05 7.97
C ARG A 83 -7.34 -1.43 7.93
N MET A 84 -7.52 -0.36 7.17
CA MET A 84 -8.81 0.32 7.03
C MET A 84 -9.83 -0.57 6.33
N LEU A 85 -9.41 -1.36 5.34
CA LEU A 85 -10.25 -2.37 4.70
C LEU A 85 -10.69 -3.43 5.71
N SER A 86 -9.77 -3.94 6.51
CA SER A 86 -10.07 -4.91 7.57
C SER A 86 -11.06 -4.34 8.60
N ASP A 87 -10.93 -3.07 8.94
CA ASP A 87 -11.86 -2.38 9.83
C ASP A 87 -13.28 -2.31 9.23
N CYS A 88 -13.40 -2.05 7.94
CA CYS A 88 -14.68 -2.08 7.22
C CYS A 88 -15.32 -3.47 7.26
N GLU A 89 -14.56 -4.51 6.97
CA GLU A 89 -15.01 -5.89 7.00
C GLU A 89 -15.43 -6.32 8.40
N TYR A 90 -14.68 -5.90 9.42
CA TYR A 90 -15.02 -6.14 10.81
C TYR A 90 -16.33 -5.43 11.21
N PHE A 91 -16.51 -4.18 10.82
CA PHE A 91 -17.74 -3.41 11.04
C PHE A 91 -18.96 -4.13 10.44
N LEU A 92 -18.83 -4.65 9.23
CA LEU A 92 -19.92 -5.36 8.55
C LEU A 92 -20.29 -6.67 9.24
N ARG A 93 -19.34 -7.35 9.87
CA ARG A 93 -19.56 -8.59 10.63
C ARG A 93 -20.05 -8.34 12.06
N ASN A 94 -19.61 -7.24 12.67
CA ASN A 94 -19.89 -6.89 14.05
C ASN A 94 -20.32 -5.42 14.18
N PRO A 95 -21.51 -5.07 13.68
CA PRO A 95 -21.93 -3.67 13.61
C PRO A 95 -22.19 -3.00 14.97
N TYR A 96 -22.28 -3.79 16.05
CA TYR A 96 -22.43 -3.28 17.41
C TYR A 96 -21.13 -2.74 18.00
N VAL A 97 -20.00 -3.13 17.45
CA VAL A 97 -18.68 -2.72 17.91
C VAL A 97 -18.14 -1.68 16.92
N ARG A 98 -18.19 -0.41 17.30
CA ARG A 98 -17.79 0.71 16.45
C ARG A 98 -16.28 0.92 16.50
N HIS A 99 -15.52 0.11 15.76
CA HIS A 99 -14.05 0.23 15.65
C HIS A 99 -13.60 0.59 14.24
N LEU A 100 -14.06 1.72 13.71
CA LEU A 100 -13.44 2.33 12.54
C LEU A 100 -12.32 3.26 13.03
N TYR A 101 -11.18 3.23 12.34
CA TYR A 101 -10.01 4.03 12.69
C TYR A 101 -10.34 5.52 12.82
N PHE A 102 -11.15 6.05 11.91
CA PHE A 102 -11.57 7.45 11.91
C PHE A 102 -12.92 7.70 12.58
N GLN A 103 -13.50 6.71 13.22
CA GLN A 103 -14.75 6.79 14.00
C GLN A 103 -16.02 7.17 13.23
N SER A 104 -15.92 7.53 11.97
CA SER A 104 -17.03 7.89 11.10
C SER A 104 -16.89 7.16 9.78
N ILE A 105 -17.99 6.60 9.26
CA ILE A 105 -18.00 5.89 7.97
C ILE A 105 -17.53 6.83 6.85
N ALA A 106 -18.09 8.03 6.80
CA ALA A 106 -17.77 9.00 5.76
C ALA A 106 -16.27 9.38 5.77
N ARG A 107 -15.73 9.69 6.95
CA ARG A 107 -14.32 10.05 7.11
C ARG A 107 -13.40 8.88 6.81
N HIS A 108 -13.74 7.69 7.31
CA HIS A 108 -12.97 6.47 7.07
C HIS A 108 -12.84 6.18 5.56
N CYS A 109 -13.95 6.20 4.83
CA CYS A 109 -13.96 5.94 3.39
C CYS A 109 -13.31 7.07 2.58
N LYS A 110 -13.42 8.31 3.03
CA LYS A 110 -12.72 9.46 2.44
C LYS A 110 -11.20 9.27 2.53
N GLU A 111 -10.70 8.90 3.70
CA GLU A 111 -9.27 8.63 3.92
C GLU A 111 -8.79 7.41 3.10
N MET A 112 -9.59 6.35 3.01
CA MET A 112 -9.29 5.21 2.15
C MET A 112 -9.13 5.65 0.68
N ARG A 113 -10.03 6.48 0.18
CA ARG A 113 -9.95 7.01 -1.19
C ARG A 113 -8.69 7.85 -1.40
N GLN A 114 -8.33 8.67 -0.43
CA GLN A 114 -7.12 9.50 -0.50
C GLN A 114 -5.85 8.64 -0.52
N TYR A 115 -5.75 7.63 0.32
CA TYR A 115 -4.63 6.68 0.28
C TYR A 115 -4.57 5.97 -1.07
N TRP A 116 -5.71 5.47 -1.55
CA TRP A 116 -5.77 4.76 -2.82
C TRP A 116 -5.34 5.64 -4.00
N LEU A 117 -5.84 6.89 -4.07
CA LEU A 117 -5.48 7.85 -5.12
C LEU A 117 -4.01 8.25 -5.08
N SER A 118 -3.41 8.31 -3.89
CA SER A 118 -2.02 8.70 -3.70
C SER A 118 -1.01 7.58 -3.97
N LEU A 119 -1.48 6.34 -4.14
CA LEU A 119 -0.61 5.22 -4.48
C LEU A 119 -0.20 5.29 -5.95
N ASN A 120 1.10 5.16 -6.22
CA ASN A 120 1.62 5.14 -7.59
C ASN A 120 1.22 3.86 -8.33
N ILE A 121 1.20 2.74 -7.60
CA ILE A 121 0.75 1.45 -8.11
C ILE A 121 -0.50 1.06 -7.33
N LYS A 122 -1.62 0.86 -8.02
CA LYS A 122 -2.89 0.54 -7.39
C LYS A 122 -2.90 -0.91 -6.92
N PRO A 123 -3.42 -1.19 -5.71
CA PRO A 123 -3.48 -2.56 -5.20
C PRO A 123 -4.49 -3.41 -6.00
N GLU A 124 -4.16 -4.66 -6.26
CA GLU A 124 -5.05 -5.60 -6.92
C GLU A 124 -6.21 -6.05 -6.02
N TRP A 125 -5.96 -6.03 -4.70
CA TRP A 125 -6.91 -6.51 -3.69
C TRP A 125 -7.99 -5.48 -3.31
N LEU A 126 -7.93 -4.24 -3.82
CA LEU A 126 -8.92 -3.19 -3.54
C LEU A 126 -9.01 -2.22 -4.73
N SER A 127 -10.21 -2.03 -5.26
CA SER A 127 -10.49 -1.02 -6.27
C SER A 127 -11.19 0.20 -5.67
N TYR A 128 -11.14 1.32 -6.37
CA TYR A 128 -11.85 2.54 -5.96
C TYR A 128 -13.36 2.30 -5.83
N LYS A 129 -13.95 1.53 -6.75
CA LYS A 129 -15.37 1.16 -6.71
C LYS A 129 -15.72 0.32 -5.47
N GLN A 130 -14.84 -0.57 -5.06
CA GLN A 130 -15.04 -1.40 -3.85
C GLN A 130 -15.13 -0.55 -2.59
N ILE A 131 -14.35 0.54 -2.50
CA ILE A 131 -14.44 1.49 -1.38
C ILE A 131 -15.86 2.09 -1.31
N GLY A 132 -16.39 2.52 -2.44
CA GLY A 132 -17.77 3.04 -2.53
C GLY A 132 -18.83 2.01 -2.14
N ARG A 133 -18.67 0.75 -2.54
CA ARG A 133 -19.57 -0.34 -2.16
C ARG A 133 -19.52 -0.63 -0.67
N LEU A 134 -18.35 -0.61 -0.07
CA LEU A 134 -18.18 -0.79 1.38
C LEU A 134 -18.85 0.34 2.15
N GLU A 135 -18.66 1.59 1.73
CA GLU A 135 -19.31 2.75 2.33
C GLU A 135 -20.84 2.62 2.31
N HIS A 136 -21.38 2.24 1.16
CA HIS A 136 -22.81 2.03 1.01
C HIS A 136 -23.34 0.93 1.94
N LYS A 137 -22.66 -0.22 1.99
CA LYS A 137 -23.01 -1.34 2.87
C LYS A 137 -22.98 -0.95 4.35
N MET A 138 -21.93 -0.23 4.78
CA MET A 138 -21.77 0.22 6.14
C MET A 138 -22.86 1.23 6.54
N ASN A 139 -23.20 2.17 5.65
CA ASN A 139 -24.27 3.14 5.88
C ASN A 139 -25.63 2.47 6.01
N ARG A 140 -25.92 1.49 5.18
CA ARG A 140 -27.17 0.71 5.26
C ARG A 140 -27.26 -0.04 6.58
N MET A 141 -26.18 -0.66 6.99
CA MET A 141 -26.11 -1.39 8.26
C MET A 141 -26.31 -0.47 9.46
N LYS A 142 -25.66 0.70 9.46
CA LYS A 142 -25.83 1.72 10.50
C LYS A 142 -27.28 2.20 10.59
N THR A 143 -27.92 2.50 9.48
CA THR A 143 -29.33 2.93 9.43
C THR A 143 -30.25 1.87 10.02
N LYS A 144 -30.03 0.60 9.67
CA LYS A 144 -30.79 -0.52 10.19
C LYS A 144 -30.66 -0.64 11.72
N LEU A 145 -29.44 -0.51 12.23
CA LEU A 145 -29.18 -0.54 13.68
C LEU A 145 -29.82 0.62 14.42
N ASP A 146 -29.71 1.83 13.88
CA ASP A 146 -30.32 3.02 14.49
C ASP A 146 -31.83 2.89 14.57
N ARG A 147 -32.48 2.29 13.58
CA ARG A 147 -33.92 1.97 13.62
C ARG A 147 -34.24 0.96 14.72
N GLN A 148 -33.46 -0.09 14.87
CA GLN A 148 -33.63 -1.10 15.91
C GLN A 148 -33.48 -0.49 17.31
N LEU A 149 -32.45 0.33 17.51
CA LEU A 149 -32.22 1.00 18.79
C LEU A 149 -33.33 1.97 19.16
N LYS A 150 -33.93 2.67 18.20
CA LYS A 150 -35.09 3.53 18.41
C LYS A 150 -36.31 2.74 18.89
N LYS A 151 -36.54 1.55 18.36
CA LYS A 151 -37.64 0.67 18.82
C LYS A 151 -37.45 0.28 20.28
N TYR A 152 -36.26 -0.08 20.71
CA TYR A 152 -35.97 -0.43 22.09
C TYR A 152 -36.12 0.74 23.06
N ARG A 153 -35.81 1.94 22.66
CA ARG A 153 -35.93 3.14 23.49
C ARG A 153 -37.37 3.58 23.70
N ARG A 154 -38.30 3.15 22.84
CA ARG A 154 -39.74 3.47 22.94
C ARG A 154 -40.55 2.48 23.82
N GLN A 155 -39.94 1.37 24.21
CA GLN A 155 -40.48 0.40 25.13
C GLN A 155 -40.05 0.71 26.56
#